data_9f73918b4f3fec1c480e0ac9c2834157
#
_entry.id   9f73918b4f3fec1c480e0ac9c2834157
#
_cell.length_a   1.000
_cell.length_b   1.000
_cell.length_c   1.000
_cell.angle_alpha   90.00
_cell.angle_beta   90.00
_cell.angle_gamma   90.00
#
_symmetry.space_group_name_H-M   'P 1'
#
loop_
_entity.id
_entity.type
_entity.pdbx_description
1 polymer ?
#
loop_
_entity_poly.entity_id
_entity_poly.type
_entity_poly.pdbx_seq_one_letter_code
_entity_poly.pdbx_strand_id
1 'polypeptide(L)' 'MQRYEIQVTGRLDARWADWLAGLALECRPDGTTLLSGPLPDQGALFGVLLKLRDLNLPLLSVQLIPTGAEPPRLETG' A
#
# COMPACT_ATOMS: atom_id res chain seq x y z
N MET A 1 -6.33 12.73 4.58
CA MET A 1 -6.06 11.36 4.33
C MET A 1 -5.15 11.25 3.15
N GLN A 2 -4.20 10.36 3.23
CA GLN A 2 -3.25 10.19 2.16
C GLN A 2 -3.45 8.84 1.52
N ARG A 3 -3.20 8.77 0.21
CA ARG A 3 -3.33 7.50 -0.49
C ARG A 3 -1.97 6.87 -0.66
N TYR A 4 -1.89 5.59 -0.38
CA TYR A 4 -0.63 4.86 -0.46
C TYR A 4 -0.77 3.65 -1.37
N GLU A 5 0.33 3.26 -1.99
CA GLU A 5 0.43 2.01 -2.72
C GLU A 5 1.59 1.21 -2.17
N ILE A 6 1.32 -0.01 -1.78
CA ILE A 6 2.31 -0.89 -1.18
C ILE A 6 2.38 -2.14 -2.02
N GLN A 7 3.57 -2.53 -2.41
CA GLN A 7 3.73 -3.73 -3.22
C GLN A 7 4.56 -4.76 -2.47
N VAL A 8 4.08 -5.97 -2.42
CA VAL A 8 4.76 -7.05 -1.73
C VAL A 8 4.87 -8.26 -2.63
N THR A 9 5.85 -9.11 -2.35
CA THR A 9 5.98 -10.38 -3.05
C THR A 9 5.03 -11.38 -2.41
N GLY A 10 4.34 -12.15 -3.21
CA GLY A 10 3.45 -13.17 -2.70
C GLY A 10 2.00 -12.79 -2.91
N ARG A 11 1.13 -13.69 -2.54
CA ARG A 11 -0.28 -13.47 -2.75
C ARG A 11 -0.99 -13.27 -1.44
N LEU A 12 -1.87 -12.28 -1.43
CA LEU A 12 -2.72 -12.03 -0.29
C LEU A 12 -4.15 -12.24 -0.71
N ASP A 13 -4.87 -13.00 0.08
CA ASP A 13 -6.28 -13.21 -0.16
C ASP A 13 -7.02 -11.90 0.13
N ALA A 14 -8.01 -11.60 -0.66
CA ALA A 14 -8.77 -10.35 -0.50
C ALA A 14 -9.44 -10.24 0.87
N ARG A 15 -9.69 -11.35 1.54
CA ARG A 15 -10.30 -11.29 2.87
C ARG A 15 -9.38 -10.64 3.91
N TRP A 16 -8.11 -10.47 3.59
CA TRP A 16 -7.22 -9.78 4.51
C TRP A 16 -7.38 -8.26 4.45
N ALA A 17 -8.16 -7.76 3.50
CA ALA A 17 -8.30 -6.32 3.31
C ALA A 17 -8.77 -5.62 4.58
N ASP A 18 -9.76 -6.19 5.28
CA ASP A 18 -10.25 -5.54 6.49
C ASP A 18 -9.20 -5.48 7.57
N TRP A 19 -8.39 -6.52 7.68
CA TRP A 19 -7.31 -6.55 8.65
C TRP A 19 -6.20 -5.57 8.29
N LEU A 20 -6.10 -5.25 7.02
CA LEU A 20 -5.09 -4.33 6.54
C LEU A 20 -5.68 -2.96 6.26
N ALA A 21 -6.49 -2.48 7.16
CA ALA A 21 -7.04 -1.14 7.14
C ALA A 21 -7.97 -0.88 5.95
N GLY A 22 -8.56 -1.93 5.41
CA GLY A 22 -9.50 -1.76 4.31
C GLY A 22 -8.88 -1.43 2.98
N LEU A 23 -7.58 -1.64 2.82
CA LEU A 23 -6.93 -1.35 1.55
C LEU A 23 -7.39 -2.33 0.48
N ALA A 24 -7.42 -1.86 -0.74
CA ALA A 24 -7.72 -2.73 -1.86
C ALA A 24 -6.54 -3.61 -2.17
N LEU A 25 -6.78 -4.88 -2.42
CA LEU A 25 -5.72 -5.85 -2.73
C LEU A 25 -5.86 -6.30 -4.16
N GLU A 26 -4.77 -6.23 -4.89
CA GLU A 26 -4.76 -6.68 -6.27
C GLU A 26 -3.61 -7.64 -6.48
N CYS A 27 -3.90 -8.90 -6.77
CA CYS A 27 -2.86 -9.86 -7.06
C CYS A 27 -2.47 -9.74 -8.51
N ARG A 28 -1.19 -9.65 -8.74
CA ARG A 28 -0.68 -9.46 -10.09
C ARG A 28 -0.14 -10.75 -10.67
N PRO A 29 -0.10 -10.85 -11.97
CA PRO A 29 0.35 -12.11 -12.60
C PRO A 29 1.80 -12.45 -12.31
N ASP A 30 2.61 -11.48 -11.91
CA ASP A 30 4.02 -11.74 -11.62
C ASP A 30 4.25 -12.29 -10.22
N GLY A 31 3.19 -12.59 -9.49
CA GLY A 31 3.34 -13.13 -8.14
C GLY A 31 3.42 -12.10 -7.05
N THR A 32 3.11 -10.85 -7.36
CA THR A 32 3.11 -9.80 -6.35
C THR A 32 1.69 -9.40 -6.03
N THR A 33 1.52 -8.68 -4.94
CA THR A 33 0.23 -8.12 -4.55
C THR A 33 0.40 -6.63 -4.33
N LEU A 34 -0.52 -5.86 -4.88
CA LEU A 34 -0.55 -4.44 -4.68
C LEU A 34 -1.67 -4.10 -3.71
N LEU A 35 -1.31 -3.37 -2.66
CA LEU A 35 -2.29 -2.85 -1.72
C LEU A 35 -2.40 -1.36 -1.95
N SER A 36 -3.60 -0.86 -2.07
CA SER A 36 -3.76 0.57 -2.31
C SER A 36 -4.97 1.11 -1.60
N GLY A 37 -4.90 2.36 -1.23
CA GLY A 37 -6.03 3.03 -0.61
C GLY A 37 -5.60 4.13 0.32
N PRO A 38 -6.56 4.81 0.91
CA PRO A 38 -6.27 5.92 1.79
C PRO A 38 -5.94 5.44 3.19
N LEU A 39 -5.01 6.12 3.81
CA LEU A 39 -4.69 5.90 5.22
C LEU A 39 -4.68 7.26 5.91
N PRO A 40 -5.14 7.32 7.15
CA PRO A 40 -5.29 8.63 7.80
C PRO A 40 -3.97 9.28 8.18
N ASP A 41 -2.95 8.49 8.45
CA ASP A 41 -1.67 9.06 8.85
C ASP A 41 -0.57 8.01 8.67
N GLN A 42 0.64 8.39 8.99
CA GLN A 42 1.76 7.48 8.86
C GLN A 42 1.72 6.34 9.87
N GLY A 43 1.11 6.57 11.02
CA GLY A 43 0.96 5.50 11.99
C GLY A 43 0.15 4.35 11.43
N ALA A 44 -0.91 4.67 10.69
CA ALA A 44 -1.69 3.64 10.04
C ALA A 44 -0.88 2.90 9.00
N LEU A 45 -0.04 3.61 8.26
CA LEU A 45 0.84 2.99 7.27
C LEU A 45 1.79 2.01 7.95
N PHE A 46 2.45 2.43 9.01
CA PHE A 46 3.37 1.55 9.72
C PHE A 46 2.64 0.34 10.31
N GLY A 47 1.42 0.53 10.76
CA GLY A 47 0.62 -0.59 11.23
C GLY A 47 0.40 -1.63 10.15
N VAL A 48 0.09 -1.19 8.93
CA VAL A 48 -0.08 -2.09 7.80
C VAL A 48 1.24 -2.80 7.50
N LEU A 49 2.34 -2.07 7.48
CA LEU A 49 3.64 -2.65 7.16
C LEU A 49 4.04 -3.71 8.18
N LEU A 50 3.75 -3.49 9.45
CA LEU A 50 4.04 -4.47 10.47
C LEU A 50 3.21 -5.74 10.29
N LYS A 51 1.97 -5.59 9.89
CA LYS A 51 1.13 -6.75 9.64
C LYS A 51 1.64 -7.54 8.44
N LEU A 52 2.08 -6.85 7.40
CA LEU A 52 2.65 -7.53 6.24
C LEU A 52 3.92 -8.28 6.62
N ARG A 53 4.72 -7.70 7.50
CA ARG A 53 5.91 -8.39 7.99
C ARG A 53 5.52 -9.65 8.74
N ASP A 54 4.48 -9.59 9.56
CA ASP A 54 4.05 -10.74 10.32
C ASP A 54 3.54 -11.84 9.41
N LEU A 55 3.05 -11.50 8.23
CA LEU A 55 2.63 -12.47 7.25
C LEU A 55 3.79 -12.99 6.39
N ASN A 56 4.99 -12.53 6.68
CA ASN A 56 6.20 -12.92 5.95
C ASN A 56 6.13 -12.58 4.47
N LEU A 57 5.58 -11.44 4.17
CA LEU A 57 5.52 -10.97 2.80
C LEU A 57 6.59 -9.95 2.57
N PRO A 58 7.61 -10.25 1.76
CA PRO A 58 8.66 -9.29 1.51
C PRO A 58 8.14 -8.03 0.85
N LEU A 59 8.52 -6.90 1.40
CA LEU A 59 8.09 -5.61 0.91
C LEU A 59 8.90 -5.21 -0.30
N LEU A 60 8.24 -4.84 -1.37
CA LEU A 60 8.92 -4.39 -2.58
C LEU A 60 8.94 -2.88 -2.68
N SER A 61 7.84 -2.23 -2.39
CA SER A 61 7.80 -0.78 -2.49
C SER A 61 6.67 -0.20 -1.68
N VAL A 62 6.84 1.04 -1.29
CA VAL A 62 5.81 1.84 -0.64
C VAL A 62 5.84 3.21 -1.30
N GLN A 63 4.70 3.64 -1.79
CA GLN A 63 4.62 4.94 -2.45
C GLN A 63 3.48 5.75 -1.90
N LEU A 64 3.73 7.01 -1.66
CA LEU A 64 2.69 7.95 -1.33
C LEU A 64 2.15 8.53 -2.64
N ILE A 65 0.88 8.36 -2.88
CA ILE A 65 0.25 8.83 -4.09
C ILE A 65 -0.47 10.13 -3.76
N PRO A 66 -0.09 11.23 -4.33
CA PRO A 66 -0.77 12.47 -4.06
C PRO A 66 -2.23 12.37 -4.48
N THR A 67 -3.09 12.75 -3.56
CA THR A 67 -4.47 12.81 -3.93
C THR A 67 -4.81 14.24 -4.16
N GLY A 68 -5.66 14.54 -4.91
CA GLY A 68 -5.96 15.79 -5.18
C GLY A 68 -5.45 16.17 -6.36
N ALA A 69 -5.28 16.99 -6.65
CA ALA A 69 -5.17 17.28 -7.70
C ALA A 69 -4.08 17.45 -8.40
N GLU A 70 -3.16 17.94 -7.99
CA GLU A 70 -2.16 18.22 -8.80
C GLU A 70 -1.02 17.46 -8.63
N PRO A 71 -0.41 16.98 -9.63
CA PRO A 71 0.81 16.22 -9.51
C PRO A 71 1.89 17.11 -8.99
N PRO A 72 2.82 16.55 -8.35
CA PRO A 72 3.93 17.32 -7.88
C PRO A 72 4.69 17.90 -9.01
N ARG A 73 5.07 19.10 -8.87
CA ARG A 73 5.75 19.71 -9.83
C ARG A 73 7.06 19.57 -9.68
N LEU A 74 7.67 18.97 -10.29
CA LEU A 74 8.94 18.78 -10.14
C LEU A 74 9.73 19.69 -10.69
N GLU A 75 9.51 20.47 -11.09
CA GLU A 75 10.26 21.34 -11.55
C GLU A 75 10.89 21.99 -10.95
N THR A 76 11.33 21.88 -10.73
CA THR A 76 11.79 22.33 -10.36
C THR A 76 12.22 22.61 -10.22
N GLY A 77 12.23 22.50 -10.29
CA GLY A 77 12.48 22.74 -10.34
C GLY A 77 12.65 22.80 -10.45
#